data_770822301428b9d7f3a0d3de7cdda392
#
_entry.id   770822301428b9d7f3a0d3de7cdda392
#
_cell.length_a   1.000
_cell.length_b   1.000
_cell.length_c   1.000
_cell.angle_alpha   90.00
_cell.angle_beta   90.00
_cell.angle_gamma   90.00
#
_symmetry.space_group_name_H-M   'P 1'
#
loop_
_entity.id
_entity.type
_entity.pdbx_description
1 polymer ?
#
loop_
_entity_poly.entity_id
_entity_poly.type
_entity_poly.pdbx_seq_one_letter_code
_entity_poly.pdbx_strand_id
1 'polypeptide(L)'
;GNQSEVFSITAPGVEIEGFQIQNTGISQSQERAGIRIKNTTDFRVRRNRLFNTYFGIYLEYSRNGIIEDNYVKGEAVSETNSGNADHAWYCKQIKVRGNSVYGHRDGIYFEFVDSSWISRNYSEGHVRYGLHFMFSNDDKYIDNTFRRNGSGVAVMFSKRIDMIANHFDYNWGTAAYGLLLKEIYDATIAGNRFERNTIGIFMEGAARINYEDNTFANNGVTLKMMGGCLANHFTRNYFFSNTLDLGVEGNTNDNTFDGN
;
A
#
# COMPACT_ATOMS: atom_id res chain seq x y z
N GLY A 1 -7.98 -21.24 18.72
CA GLY A 1 -9.18 -21.53 17.98
C GLY A 1 -8.86 -21.79 16.52
N ASN A 2 -8.68 -23.01 16.19
CA ASN A 2 -8.04 -23.37 14.93
C ASN A 2 -8.89 -23.28 13.66
N GLN A 3 -9.93 -22.52 13.56
CA GLN A 3 -10.68 -22.49 12.30
C GLN A 3 -11.84 -21.47 12.25
N SER A 4 -11.77 -20.33 12.95
CA SER A 4 -12.79 -19.30 12.90
C SER A 4 -12.19 -17.90 13.07
N GLU A 5 -12.94 -16.90 12.72
CA GLU A 5 -12.68 -15.52 13.14
C GLU A 5 -12.66 -15.44 14.67
N VAL A 6 -11.78 -14.59 15.21
CA VAL A 6 -11.75 -14.40 16.66
C VAL A 6 -12.74 -13.29 17.06
N PHE A 7 -12.76 -12.19 16.31
CA PHE A 7 -13.73 -11.12 16.47
C PHE A 7 -14.48 -10.87 15.17
N SER A 8 -15.80 -10.80 15.27
CA SER A 8 -16.69 -10.37 14.19
C SER A 8 -17.56 -9.22 14.69
N ILE A 9 -17.37 -8.04 14.10
CA ILE A 9 -17.97 -6.78 14.57
C ILE A 9 -18.93 -6.27 13.51
N THR A 10 -20.18 -6.10 13.94
CA THR A 10 -21.26 -5.55 13.11
C THR A 10 -21.96 -4.36 13.76
N ALA A 11 -21.60 -4.01 15.00
CA ALA A 11 -22.18 -2.90 15.73
C ALA A 11 -21.29 -1.65 15.64
N PRO A 12 -21.85 -0.44 15.57
CA PRO A 12 -21.07 0.79 15.56
C PRO A 12 -20.47 1.11 16.91
N GLY A 13 -19.43 1.96 16.90
CA GLY A 13 -18.79 2.45 18.11
C GLY A 13 -17.94 1.43 18.88
N VAL A 14 -17.64 0.28 18.27
CA VAL A 14 -16.86 -0.78 18.95
C VAL A 14 -15.37 -0.47 18.91
N GLU A 15 -14.70 -0.70 20.02
CA GLU A 15 -13.25 -0.65 20.16
C GLU A 15 -12.69 -2.02 20.53
N ILE A 16 -11.62 -2.45 19.83
CA ILE A 16 -10.85 -3.67 20.12
C ILE A 16 -9.42 -3.25 20.39
N GLU A 17 -8.95 -3.50 21.61
CA GLU A 17 -7.67 -3.04 22.06
C GLU A 17 -6.94 -4.06 22.92
N GLY A 18 -5.61 -4.18 22.68
CA GLY A 18 -4.69 -4.88 23.58
C GLY A 18 -4.74 -6.41 23.51
N PHE A 19 -5.39 -6.99 22.51
CA PHE A 19 -5.48 -8.45 22.35
C PHE A 19 -4.27 -9.03 21.61
N GLN A 20 -3.92 -10.25 22.01
CA GLN A 20 -3.09 -11.12 21.17
C GLN A 20 -3.97 -12.18 20.51
N ILE A 21 -3.96 -12.18 19.17
CA ILE A 21 -4.75 -13.08 18.33
C ILE A 21 -3.78 -13.92 17.51
N GLN A 22 -4.00 -15.23 17.44
CA GLN A 22 -3.11 -16.08 16.65
C GLN A 22 -3.80 -17.31 16.09
N ASN A 23 -3.25 -17.82 14.97
CA ASN A 23 -3.61 -19.11 14.38
C ASN A 23 -5.11 -19.24 14.02
N THR A 24 -5.62 -18.28 13.25
CA THR A 24 -7.03 -18.32 12.78
C THR A 24 -7.27 -19.39 11.72
N GLY A 25 -6.21 -20.03 11.24
CA GLY A 25 -6.24 -20.99 10.16
C GLY A 25 -6.09 -20.35 8.79
N ILE A 26 -5.58 -21.12 7.84
CA ILE A 26 -5.38 -20.70 6.46
C ILE A 26 -6.52 -21.30 5.64
N SER A 27 -7.37 -20.47 5.06
CA SER A 27 -8.42 -20.91 4.14
C SER A 27 -8.77 -19.82 3.17
N GLN A 28 -8.45 -20.02 1.91
CA GLN A 28 -8.80 -19.10 0.83
C GLN A 28 -10.31 -19.00 0.60
N SER A 29 -11.04 -20.10 0.76
CA SER A 29 -12.49 -20.14 0.52
C SER A 29 -13.32 -19.54 1.65
N GLN A 30 -12.77 -19.44 2.85
CA GLN A 30 -13.48 -18.92 4.03
C GLN A 30 -12.97 -17.54 4.48
N GLU A 31 -11.95 -17.01 3.83
CA GLU A 31 -11.41 -15.65 4.07
C GLU A 31 -11.26 -15.30 5.56
N ARG A 32 -10.72 -16.22 6.35
CA ARG A 32 -10.68 -16.08 7.82
C ARG A 32 -9.83 -14.91 8.26
N ALA A 33 -10.35 -14.10 9.16
CA ALA A 33 -9.67 -12.95 9.72
C ALA A 33 -9.43 -13.08 11.24
N GLY A 34 -8.38 -12.46 11.72
CA GLY A 34 -8.21 -12.28 13.18
C GLY A 34 -9.32 -11.38 13.71
N ILE A 35 -9.52 -10.24 13.07
CA ILE A 35 -10.59 -9.28 13.37
C ILE A 35 -11.32 -8.97 12.06
N ARG A 36 -12.62 -9.27 12.00
CA ARG A 36 -13.50 -8.89 10.90
C ARG A 36 -14.45 -7.77 11.34
N ILE A 37 -14.60 -6.77 10.50
CA ILE A 37 -15.49 -5.63 10.71
C ILE A 37 -16.36 -5.49 9.47
N LYS A 38 -17.68 -5.57 9.65
CA LYS A 38 -18.61 -5.65 8.54
C LYS A 38 -19.86 -4.79 8.74
N ASN A 39 -20.24 -4.05 7.68
CA ASN A 39 -21.45 -3.24 7.63
C ASN A 39 -21.61 -2.31 8.84
N THR A 40 -20.54 -1.64 9.28
CA THR A 40 -20.55 -0.83 10.50
C THR A 40 -19.79 0.49 10.34
N THR A 41 -19.82 1.31 11.35
CA THR A 41 -19.19 2.63 11.38
C THR A 41 -18.61 2.94 12.76
N ASP A 42 -17.70 3.95 12.80
CA ASP A 42 -17.17 4.51 14.05
C ASP A 42 -16.47 3.50 14.94
N PHE A 43 -15.73 2.58 14.36
CA PHE A 43 -14.99 1.54 15.07
C PHE A 43 -13.51 1.91 15.26
N ARG A 44 -12.87 1.27 16.25
CA ARG A 44 -11.45 1.40 16.48
C ARG A 44 -10.79 0.05 16.78
N VAL A 45 -9.70 -0.25 16.07
CA VAL A 45 -8.86 -1.43 16.30
C VAL A 45 -7.44 -0.95 16.59
N ARG A 46 -6.97 -1.11 17.82
CA ARG A 46 -5.68 -0.54 18.20
C ARG A 46 -4.88 -1.39 19.18
N ARG A 47 -3.55 -1.27 19.09
CA ARG A 47 -2.60 -1.93 20.02
C ARG A 47 -2.83 -3.43 20.17
N ASN A 48 -3.29 -4.10 19.11
CA ASN A 48 -3.43 -5.55 19.07
C ASN A 48 -2.19 -6.18 18.43
N ARG A 49 -1.95 -7.43 18.75
CA ARG A 49 -0.89 -8.25 18.17
C ARG A 49 -1.50 -9.47 17.49
N LEU A 50 -1.35 -9.58 16.18
CA LEU A 50 -1.92 -10.66 15.38
C LEU A 50 -0.79 -11.51 14.78
N PHE A 51 -0.88 -12.83 14.92
CA PHE A 51 0.13 -13.77 14.42
C PHE A 51 -0.50 -14.91 13.65
N ASN A 52 0.08 -15.28 12.53
CA ASN A 52 -0.35 -16.41 11.70
C ASN A 52 -1.85 -16.38 11.41
N THR A 53 -2.34 -15.25 10.97
CA THR A 53 -3.71 -15.07 10.50
C THR A 53 -3.72 -15.12 8.98
N TYR A 54 -4.79 -15.64 8.37
CA TYR A 54 -4.95 -15.53 6.92
C TYR A 54 -5.14 -14.05 6.54
N PHE A 55 -6.21 -13.42 7.02
CA PHE A 55 -6.28 -11.95 7.13
C PHE A 55 -6.03 -11.53 8.58
N GLY A 56 -5.24 -10.48 8.78
CA GLY A 56 -5.08 -9.91 10.11
C GLY A 56 -6.35 -9.16 10.51
N ILE A 57 -6.59 -8.00 9.89
CA ILE A 57 -7.77 -7.16 10.09
C ILE A 57 -8.49 -7.04 8.75
N TYR A 58 -9.77 -7.41 8.69
CA TYR A 58 -10.57 -7.36 7.47
C TYR A 58 -11.82 -6.49 7.63
N LEU A 59 -11.93 -5.47 6.79
CA LEU A 59 -13.04 -4.51 6.76
C LEU A 59 -13.87 -4.73 5.51
N GLU A 60 -15.18 -4.82 5.67
CA GLU A 60 -16.14 -4.90 4.56
C GLU A 60 -17.29 -3.89 4.76
N TYR A 61 -17.61 -3.13 3.72
CA TYR A 61 -18.76 -2.21 3.71
C TYR A 61 -18.82 -1.32 4.96
N SER A 62 -17.68 -0.84 5.43
CA SER A 62 -17.56 -0.10 6.69
C SER A 62 -16.97 1.28 6.46
N ARG A 63 -17.25 2.20 7.38
CA ARG A 63 -16.79 3.58 7.26
C ARG A 63 -16.39 4.21 8.59
N ASN A 64 -15.64 5.33 8.50
CA ASN A 64 -15.23 6.13 9.65
C ASN A 64 -14.51 5.30 10.74
N GLY A 65 -13.64 4.41 10.30
CA GLY A 65 -12.90 3.51 11.18
C GLY A 65 -11.44 3.91 11.39
N ILE A 66 -10.87 3.50 12.50
CA ILE A 66 -9.47 3.72 12.82
C ILE A 66 -8.79 2.37 13.12
N ILE A 67 -7.70 2.09 12.39
CA ILE A 67 -6.81 0.96 12.63
C ILE A 67 -5.45 1.55 12.99
N GLU A 68 -5.04 1.41 14.25
CA GLU A 68 -3.83 2.10 14.71
C GLU A 68 -2.97 1.27 15.66
N ASP A 69 -1.66 1.43 15.53
CA ASP A 69 -0.64 0.89 16.43
C ASP A 69 -0.76 -0.64 16.62
N ASN A 70 -1.23 -1.36 15.61
CA ASN A 70 -1.30 -2.82 15.64
C ASN A 70 0.00 -3.42 15.10
N TYR A 71 0.34 -4.59 15.60
CA TYR A 71 1.42 -5.44 15.10
C TYR A 71 0.81 -6.69 14.46
N VAL A 72 1.01 -6.85 13.15
CA VAL A 72 0.43 -7.96 12.39
C VAL A 72 1.55 -8.72 11.68
N LYS A 73 1.72 -10.00 12.00
CA LYS A 73 2.77 -10.82 11.40
C LYS A 73 2.21 -12.14 10.87
N GLY A 74 2.34 -12.33 9.58
CA GLY A 74 2.07 -13.57 8.87
C GLY A 74 3.33 -14.40 8.63
N GLU A 75 3.16 -15.54 8.00
CA GLU A 75 4.21 -16.44 7.53
C GLU A 75 3.93 -16.87 6.09
N ALA A 76 3.60 -15.91 5.22
CA ALA A 76 3.29 -16.16 3.82
C ALA A 76 4.53 -16.65 3.07
N VAL A 77 4.39 -17.76 2.36
CA VAL A 77 5.44 -18.33 1.49
C VAL A 77 5.04 -18.25 0.00
N SER A 78 3.75 -18.11 -0.27
CA SER A 78 3.22 -18.00 -1.64
C SER A 78 1.98 -17.13 -1.68
N GLU A 79 1.67 -16.58 -2.85
CA GLU A 79 0.47 -15.75 -3.05
C GLU A 79 -0.83 -16.51 -2.84
N THR A 80 -0.86 -17.80 -3.14
CA THR A 80 -2.08 -18.62 -3.13
C THR A 80 -2.51 -19.06 -1.74
N ASN A 81 -1.58 -19.11 -0.78
CA ASN A 81 -1.84 -19.64 0.57
C ASN A 81 -1.79 -18.59 1.66
N SER A 82 -1.95 -17.34 1.30
CA SER A 82 -1.88 -16.23 2.26
C SER A 82 -2.82 -15.10 1.88
N GLY A 83 -3.39 -14.47 2.86
CA GLY A 83 -4.17 -13.24 2.74
C GLY A 83 -3.34 -12.00 3.05
N ASN A 84 -4.00 -10.92 3.37
CA ASN A 84 -3.40 -9.62 3.62
C ASN A 84 -3.35 -9.32 5.13
N ALA A 85 -2.38 -8.51 5.56
CA ALA A 85 -2.33 -8.11 6.96
C ALA A 85 -3.54 -7.23 7.32
N ASP A 86 -3.70 -6.11 6.61
CA ASP A 86 -4.88 -5.24 6.70
C ASP A 86 -5.59 -5.25 5.34
N HIS A 87 -6.88 -5.58 5.32
CA HIS A 87 -7.68 -5.66 4.11
C HIS A 87 -8.96 -4.82 4.26
N ALA A 88 -9.22 -3.91 3.32
CA ALA A 88 -10.45 -3.13 3.27
C ALA A 88 -11.12 -3.26 1.90
N TRP A 89 -12.39 -3.58 1.90
CA TRP A 89 -13.21 -3.75 0.71
C TRP A 89 -14.53 -2.99 0.81
N TYR A 90 -14.82 -2.15 -0.19
CA TYR A 90 -15.97 -1.24 -0.19
C TYR A 90 -16.09 -0.40 1.10
N CYS A 91 -15.00 0.24 1.48
CA CYS A 91 -14.94 1.06 2.69
C CYS A 91 -14.74 2.55 2.37
N LYS A 92 -14.98 3.40 3.35
CA LYS A 92 -14.79 4.85 3.20
C LYS A 92 -14.33 5.49 4.50
N GLN A 93 -13.48 6.53 4.37
CA GLN A 93 -13.00 7.31 5.51
C GLN A 93 -12.32 6.45 6.58
N ILE A 94 -11.46 5.54 6.14
CA ILE A 94 -10.67 4.67 7.01
C ILE A 94 -9.32 5.34 7.31
N LYS A 95 -8.92 5.33 8.57
CA LYS A 95 -7.58 5.76 8.99
C LYS A 95 -6.76 4.56 9.41
N VAL A 96 -5.67 4.28 8.68
CA VAL A 96 -4.70 3.22 9.00
C VAL A 96 -3.40 3.89 9.37
N ARG A 97 -3.00 3.83 10.64
CA ARG A 97 -1.82 4.59 11.08
C ARG A 97 -0.99 3.89 12.14
N GLY A 98 0.34 4.04 12.04
CA GLY A 98 1.27 3.54 13.04
C GLY A 98 1.32 2.02 13.16
N ASN A 99 0.75 1.27 12.21
CA ASN A 99 0.77 -0.17 12.24
C ASN A 99 2.11 -0.71 11.72
N SER A 100 2.50 -1.87 12.25
CA SER A 100 3.66 -2.64 11.78
C SER A 100 3.17 -3.97 11.24
N VAL A 101 3.30 -4.18 9.92
CA VAL A 101 2.77 -5.34 9.22
C VAL A 101 3.88 -6.12 8.51
N TYR A 102 3.87 -7.46 8.63
CA TYR A 102 4.95 -8.32 8.15
C TYR A 102 4.44 -9.62 7.54
N GLY A 103 5.12 -10.09 6.49
CA GLY A 103 5.09 -11.48 6.04
C GLY A 103 3.72 -12.01 5.64
N HIS A 104 2.86 -11.22 5.03
CA HIS A 104 1.60 -11.61 4.39
C HIS A 104 1.74 -11.63 2.86
N ARG A 105 0.66 -11.91 2.14
CA ARG A 105 0.63 -11.74 0.68
C ARG A 105 0.82 -10.26 0.33
N ASP A 106 -0.08 -9.42 0.83
CA ASP A 106 0.04 -7.95 0.81
C ASP A 106 0.01 -7.41 2.25
N GLY A 107 0.72 -6.34 2.51
CA GLY A 107 0.70 -5.69 3.82
C GLY A 107 -0.64 -5.00 4.06
N ILE A 108 -0.92 -3.95 3.30
CA ILE A 108 -2.20 -3.23 3.34
C ILE A 108 -2.84 -3.35 1.96
N TYR A 109 -4.11 -3.78 1.91
CA TYR A 109 -4.86 -3.93 0.67
C TYR A 109 -6.18 -3.19 0.74
N PHE A 110 -6.39 -2.27 -0.21
CA PHE A 110 -7.63 -1.50 -0.33
C PHE A 110 -8.23 -1.69 -1.72
N GLU A 111 -9.50 -2.02 -1.77
CA GLU A 111 -10.25 -2.13 -3.02
C GLU A 111 -11.63 -1.47 -2.86
N PHE A 112 -11.95 -0.53 -3.74
CA PHE A 112 -13.12 0.33 -3.63
C PHE A 112 -13.18 1.08 -2.29
N VAL A 113 -12.07 1.70 -1.90
CA VAL A 113 -11.95 2.45 -0.65
C VAL A 113 -11.67 3.91 -0.97
N ASP A 114 -12.48 4.82 -0.47
CA ASP A 114 -12.37 6.24 -0.78
C ASP A 114 -12.13 7.10 0.46
N SER A 115 -11.49 8.25 0.22
CA SER A 115 -11.32 9.33 1.21
C SER A 115 -10.65 8.86 2.50
N SER A 116 -9.66 8.00 2.37
CA SER A 116 -8.98 7.35 3.48
C SER A 116 -7.57 7.89 3.70
N TRP A 117 -7.01 7.63 4.86
CA TRP A 117 -5.71 8.16 5.27
C TRP A 117 -4.83 7.06 5.84
N ILE A 118 -3.71 6.81 5.17
CA ILE A 118 -2.75 5.76 5.50
C ILE A 118 -1.43 6.42 5.88
N SER A 119 -1.04 6.37 7.15
CA SER A 119 0.11 7.13 7.60
C SER A 119 0.96 6.44 8.66
N ARG A 120 2.27 6.66 8.59
CA ARG A 120 3.25 6.18 9.57
C ARG A 120 3.20 4.67 9.80
N ASN A 121 2.83 3.91 8.77
CA ASN A 121 2.85 2.46 8.83
C ASN A 121 4.21 1.93 8.37
N TYR A 122 4.61 0.80 8.93
CA TYR A 122 5.77 0.04 8.52
C TYR A 122 5.33 -1.30 7.93
N SER A 123 5.68 -1.56 6.67
CA SER A 123 5.24 -2.74 5.92
C SER A 123 6.45 -3.44 5.31
N GLU A 124 6.76 -4.67 5.77
CA GLU A 124 7.98 -5.37 5.37
C GLU A 124 7.77 -6.86 5.10
N GLY A 125 8.48 -7.35 4.07
CA GLY A 125 8.65 -8.78 3.83
C GLY A 125 7.40 -9.47 3.28
N HIS A 126 6.55 -8.74 2.58
CA HIS A 126 5.36 -9.31 1.93
C HIS A 126 5.72 -10.00 0.62
N VAL A 127 5.00 -11.09 0.32
CA VAL A 127 5.25 -11.88 -0.89
C VAL A 127 5.01 -11.05 -2.15
N ARG A 128 4.00 -10.18 -2.12
CA ARG A 128 3.63 -9.34 -3.26
C ARG A 128 3.86 -7.86 -2.99
N TYR A 129 2.95 -7.18 -2.31
CA TYR A 129 3.03 -5.73 -2.13
C TYR A 129 3.05 -5.32 -0.65
N GLY A 130 3.87 -4.33 -0.33
CA GLY A 130 3.78 -3.66 0.96
C GLY A 130 2.44 -2.96 1.14
N LEU A 131 1.92 -2.36 0.05
CA LEU A 131 0.60 -1.75 -0.01
C LEU A 131 0.04 -1.90 -1.42
N HIS A 132 -1.24 -2.27 -1.54
CA HIS A 132 -1.93 -2.44 -2.81
C HIS A 132 -3.27 -1.74 -2.80
N PHE A 133 -3.49 -0.87 -3.79
CA PHE A 133 -4.75 -0.15 -3.98
C PHE A 133 -5.33 -0.41 -5.34
N MET A 134 -6.64 -0.63 -5.39
CA MET A 134 -7.39 -0.71 -6.64
C MET A 134 -8.71 0.03 -6.52
N PHE A 135 -9.08 0.80 -7.56
CA PHE A 135 -10.36 1.52 -7.64
C PHE A 135 -10.65 2.37 -6.40
N SER A 136 -9.62 2.97 -5.81
CA SER A 136 -9.69 3.70 -4.54
C SER A 136 -9.24 5.13 -4.77
N ASN A 137 -10.08 6.10 -4.40
CA ASN A 137 -9.89 7.50 -4.78
C ASN A 137 -9.86 8.44 -3.57
N ASP A 138 -9.31 9.62 -3.78
CA ASP A 138 -9.27 10.66 -2.75
C ASP A 138 -8.49 10.23 -1.49
N ASP A 139 -7.49 9.38 -1.65
CA ASP A 139 -6.73 8.77 -0.56
C ASP A 139 -5.38 9.45 -0.35
N LYS A 140 -4.92 9.43 0.91
CA LYS A 140 -3.63 10.00 1.31
C LYS A 140 -2.72 8.97 1.96
N TYR A 141 -1.50 8.89 1.43
CA TYR A 141 -0.44 8.01 1.91
C TYR A 141 0.73 8.86 2.40
N ILE A 142 0.92 8.94 3.71
CA ILE A 142 1.84 9.91 4.29
C ILE A 142 2.80 9.24 5.28
N ASP A 143 4.11 9.45 5.10
CA ASP A 143 5.14 9.02 6.06
C ASP A 143 5.10 7.51 6.36
N ASN A 144 4.86 6.68 5.33
CA ASN A 144 4.90 5.22 5.46
C ASN A 144 6.26 4.68 4.98
N THR A 145 6.64 3.51 5.50
CA THR A 145 7.82 2.76 5.03
C THR A 145 7.40 1.43 4.44
N PHE A 146 7.80 1.18 3.19
CA PHE A 146 7.58 -0.06 2.45
C PHE A 146 8.93 -0.69 2.10
N ARG A 147 9.28 -1.78 2.77
CA ARG A 147 10.62 -2.32 2.69
C ARG A 147 10.65 -3.81 2.45
N ARG A 148 11.58 -4.27 1.60
CA ARG A 148 11.83 -5.71 1.32
C ARG A 148 10.57 -6.49 0.96
N ASN A 149 9.68 -5.89 0.19
CA ASN A 149 8.50 -6.54 -0.34
C ASN A 149 8.79 -7.06 -1.75
N GLY A 150 7.94 -7.94 -2.28
CA GLY A 150 7.97 -8.29 -3.69
C GLY A 150 7.90 -7.06 -4.59
N SER A 151 7.06 -6.09 -4.20
CA SER A 151 7.11 -4.68 -4.62
C SER A 151 6.65 -3.79 -3.47
N GLY A 152 7.11 -2.54 -3.42
CA GLY A 152 6.77 -1.62 -2.34
C GLY A 152 5.28 -1.30 -2.33
N VAL A 153 4.82 -0.59 -3.35
CA VAL A 153 3.41 -0.18 -3.48
C VAL A 153 2.93 -0.38 -4.91
N ALA A 154 1.69 -0.85 -5.05
CA ALA A 154 0.96 -0.85 -6.32
C ALA A 154 -0.34 -0.07 -6.18
N VAL A 155 -0.54 0.92 -7.05
CA VAL A 155 -1.76 1.71 -7.16
C VAL A 155 -2.32 1.56 -8.57
N MET A 156 -3.58 1.11 -8.66
CA MET A 156 -4.21 0.82 -9.95
C MET A 156 -5.61 1.40 -10.04
N PHE A 157 -5.94 1.97 -11.20
CA PHE A 157 -7.29 2.46 -11.54
C PHE A 157 -7.85 3.45 -10.51
N SER A 158 -7.03 4.39 -10.07
CA SER A 158 -7.37 5.33 -8.99
C SER A 158 -7.04 6.77 -9.40
N LYS A 159 -7.62 7.74 -8.71
CA LYS A 159 -7.40 9.16 -8.97
C LYS A 159 -7.44 10.01 -7.71
N ARG A 160 -6.85 11.20 -7.80
CA ARG A 160 -6.76 12.18 -6.70
C ARG A 160 -6.16 11.56 -5.44
N ILE A 161 -4.95 11.02 -5.60
CA ILE A 161 -4.19 10.44 -4.52
C ILE A 161 -2.97 11.31 -4.18
N ASP A 162 -2.68 11.42 -2.91
CA ASP A 162 -1.47 12.09 -2.42
C ASP A 162 -0.52 11.05 -1.79
N MET A 163 0.69 10.93 -2.31
CA MET A 163 1.77 10.12 -1.74
C MET A 163 2.89 11.04 -1.27
N ILE A 164 2.98 11.28 0.04
CA ILE A 164 3.84 12.31 0.59
C ILE A 164 4.78 11.74 1.64
N ALA A 165 6.07 12.05 1.54
CA ALA A 165 7.10 11.69 2.51
C ALA A 165 7.21 10.18 2.83
N ASN A 166 6.84 9.30 1.89
CA ASN A 166 6.96 7.86 2.08
C ASN A 166 8.37 7.37 1.73
N HIS A 167 8.77 6.26 2.32
CA HIS A 167 10.04 5.60 2.06
C HIS A 167 9.83 4.22 1.43
N PHE A 168 10.32 4.05 0.20
CA PHE A 168 10.30 2.81 -0.57
C PHE A 168 11.72 2.26 -0.62
N ASP A 169 12.02 1.24 0.18
CA ASP A 169 13.39 0.77 0.39
C ASP A 169 13.56 -0.72 0.12
N TYR A 170 14.55 -1.04 -0.68
CA TYR A 170 15.01 -2.41 -0.89
C TYR A 170 13.94 -3.37 -1.44
N ASN A 171 13.01 -2.87 -2.25
CA ASN A 171 12.06 -3.70 -2.98
C ASN A 171 12.76 -4.19 -4.26
N TRP A 172 13.36 -5.37 -4.19
CA TRP A 172 14.27 -5.87 -5.21
C TRP A 172 13.85 -7.24 -5.71
N GLY A 173 13.80 -7.42 -7.03
CA GLY A 173 13.41 -8.68 -7.67
C GLY A 173 13.17 -8.52 -9.16
N THR A 174 12.74 -9.59 -9.83
CA THR A 174 12.55 -9.62 -11.29
C THR A 174 11.49 -8.64 -11.80
N ALA A 175 10.45 -8.44 -11.01
CA ALA A 175 9.35 -7.50 -11.32
C ALA A 175 9.03 -6.65 -10.08
N ALA A 176 10.07 -6.12 -9.43
CA ALA A 176 9.92 -5.36 -8.20
C ALA A 176 10.01 -3.86 -8.47
N TYR A 177 9.10 -3.14 -7.88
CA TYR A 177 8.99 -1.68 -7.97
C TYR A 177 8.99 -1.08 -6.57
N GLY A 178 9.57 0.10 -6.41
CA GLY A 178 9.27 0.92 -5.25
C GLY A 178 7.80 1.31 -5.30
N LEU A 179 7.37 1.89 -6.42
CA LEU A 179 6.00 2.32 -6.67
C LEU A 179 5.57 1.92 -8.09
N LEU A 180 4.45 1.21 -8.21
CA LEU A 180 3.77 0.92 -9.46
C LEU A 180 2.50 1.79 -9.57
N LEU A 181 2.39 2.56 -10.65
CA LEU A 181 1.22 3.37 -10.99
C LEU A 181 0.63 2.86 -12.30
N LYS A 182 -0.59 2.35 -12.25
CA LYS A 182 -1.30 1.88 -13.44
C LYS A 182 -2.67 2.53 -13.54
N GLU A 183 -2.91 3.27 -14.64
CA GLU A 183 -4.15 4.02 -14.87
C GLU A 183 -4.48 4.97 -13.69
N ILE A 184 -3.51 5.83 -13.36
CA ILE A 184 -3.61 6.80 -12.27
C ILE A 184 -3.73 8.21 -12.82
N TYR A 185 -4.64 8.99 -12.26
CA TYR A 185 -4.92 10.35 -12.71
C TYR A 185 -4.99 11.35 -11.57
N ASP A 186 -4.50 12.57 -11.84
CA ASP A 186 -4.66 13.72 -10.93
C ASP A 186 -4.06 13.45 -9.53
N ALA A 187 -2.79 13.14 -9.46
CA ALA A 187 -2.13 12.74 -8.22
C ALA A 187 -0.94 13.66 -7.86
N THR A 188 -0.55 13.62 -6.59
CA THR A 188 0.67 14.27 -6.11
C THR A 188 1.59 13.23 -5.46
N ILE A 189 2.83 13.17 -5.91
CA ILE A 189 3.88 12.29 -5.39
C ILE A 189 5.05 13.18 -4.96
N ALA A 190 5.11 13.54 -3.67
CA ALA A 190 6.01 14.58 -3.21
C ALA A 190 6.84 14.21 -1.98
N GLY A 191 8.12 14.62 -1.98
CA GLY A 191 9.02 14.42 -0.84
C GLY A 191 9.30 12.97 -0.48
N ASN A 192 9.04 12.03 -1.38
CA ASN A 192 9.26 10.60 -1.12
C ASN A 192 10.72 10.22 -1.35
N ARG A 193 11.12 9.12 -0.72
CA ARG A 193 12.44 8.54 -0.87
C ARG A 193 12.35 7.13 -1.47
N PHE A 194 12.96 6.95 -2.63
CA PHE A 194 13.04 5.68 -3.35
C PHE A 194 14.48 5.19 -3.34
N GLU A 195 14.78 4.14 -2.58
CA GLU A 195 16.14 3.65 -2.42
C GLU A 195 16.25 2.15 -2.66
N ARG A 196 17.30 1.76 -3.37
CA ARG A 196 17.65 0.35 -3.55
C ARG A 196 16.49 -0.51 -4.07
N ASN A 197 15.67 0.04 -4.97
CA ASN A 197 14.61 -0.72 -5.64
C ASN A 197 15.09 -1.19 -7.02
N THR A 198 14.53 -2.26 -7.57
CA THR A 198 14.82 -2.62 -8.97
C THR A 198 14.38 -1.51 -9.90
N ILE A 199 13.14 -1.03 -9.73
CA ILE A 199 12.62 0.17 -10.38
C ILE A 199 12.06 1.09 -9.29
N GLY A 200 12.46 2.36 -9.29
CA GLY A 200 11.94 3.34 -8.33
C GLY A 200 10.46 3.55 -8.53
N ILE A 201 10.08 4.13 -9.69
CA ILE A 201 8.67 4.29 -10.09
C ILE A 201 8.47 3.67 -11.46
N PHE A 202 7.51 2.76 -11.57
CA PHE A 202 6.98 2.26 -12.83
C PHE A 202 5.61 2.86 -13.08
N MET A 203 5.37 3.42 -14.27
CA MET A 203 4.11 4.07 -14.62
C MET A 203 3.61 3.64 -16.00
N GLU A 204 2.31 3.31 -16.06
CA GLU A 204 1.58 2.92 -17.26
C GLU A 204 0.20 3.58 -17.25
N GLY A 205 -0.15 4.32 -18.30
CA GLY A 205 -1.43 5.03 -18.36
C GLY A 205 -1.59 6.10 -17.26
N ALA A 206 -0.49 6.61 -16.71
CA ALA A 206 -0.50 7.58 -15.63
C ALA A 206 -0.45 9.02 -16.16
N ALA A 207 -1.43 9.85 -15.79
CA ALA A 207 -1.52 11.20 -16.36
C ALA A 207 -1.87 12.29 -15.34
N ARG A 208 -1.36 13.50 -15.59
CA ARG A 208 -1.56 14.71 -14.78
C ARG A 208 -1.13 14.51 -13.31
N ILE A 209 0.07 13.96 -13.16
CA ILE A 209 0.66 13.70 -11.85
C ILE A 209 1.82 14.67 -11.63
N ASN A 210 1.86 15.27 -10.46
CA ASN A 210 2.99 16.07 -10.01
C ASN A 210 3.95 15.22 -9.19
N TYR A 211 5.21 15.13 -9.64
CA TYR A 211 6.31 14.47 -8.94
C TYR A 211 7.27 15.54 -8.45
N GLU A 212 7.25 15.85 -7.15
CA GLU A 212 7.96 17.00 -6.61
C GLU A 212 8.89 16.61 -5.46
N ASP A 213 10.10 17.17 -5.45
CA ASP A 213 11.04 17.06 -4.34
C ASP A 213 11.32 15.61 -3.88
N ASN A 214 11.18 14.62 -4.77
CA ASN A 214 11.48 13.22 -4.45
C ASN A 214 12.97 12.94 -4.58
N THR A 215 13.46 12.02 -3.75
CA THR A 215 14.84 11.52 -3.82
C THR A 215 14.87 10.09 -4.33
N PHE A 216 15.69 9.85 -5.34
CA PHE A 216 15.93 8.54 -5.94
C PHE A 216 17.41 8.17 -5.80
N ALA A 217 17.71 7.14 -5.01
CA ALA A 217 19.07 6.75 -4.73
C ALA A 217 19.32 5.24 -4.89
N ASN A 218 20.38 4.87 -5.60
CA ASN A 218 20.84 3.50 -5.74
C ASN A 218 19.79 2.53 -6.32
N ASN A 219 18.87 3.01 -7.17
CA ASN A 219 17.90 2.16 -7.86
C ASN A 219 18.50 1.58 -9.15
N GLY A 220 17.96 0.46 -9.62
CA GLY A 220 18.31 -0.08 -10.93
C GLY A 220 17.83 0.85 -12.05
N VAL A 221 16.53 1.03 -12.16
CA VAL A 221 15.90 2.07 -13.02
C VAL A 221 15.15 3.02 -12.11
N THR A 222 15.36 4.32 -12.27
CA THR A 222 14.68 5.29 -11.41
C THR A 222 13.22 5.49 -11.81
N LEU A 223 13.00 5.91 -13.05
CA LEU A 223 11.68 6.14 -13.62
C LEU A 223 11.53 5.27 -14.87
N LYS A 224 10.50 4.42 -14.90
CA LYS A 224 10.12 3.68 -16.11
C LYS A 224 8.71 4.10 -16.52
N MET A 225 8.64 4.78 -17.68
CA MET A 225 7.40 5.29 -18.27
C MET A 225 6.98 4.38 -19.42
N MET A 226 5.82 3.78 -19.32
CA MET A 226 5.19 3.02 -20.40
C MET A 226 4.16 3.89 -21.14
N GLY A 227 3.57 3.37 -22.21
CA GLY A 227 2.59 4.10 -22.99
C GLY A 227 1.42 4.66 -22.17
N GLY A 228 0.87 5.79 -22.64
CA GLY A 228 -0.25 6.47 -21.99
C GLY A 228 0.14 7.40 -20.82
N CYS A 229 1.43 7.63 -20.58
CA CYS A 229 1.86 8.61 -19.59
C CYS A 229 1.84 10.01 -20.17
N LEU A 230 0.87 10.85 -19.74
CA LEU A 230 0.57 12.13 -20.36
C LEU A 230 0.53 13.28 -19.34
N ALA A 231 1.09 14.42 -19.72
CA ALA A 231 1.01 15.67 -18.95
C ALA A 231 1.42 15.49 -17.46
N ASN A 232 2.48 14.75 -17.22
CA ASN A 232 3.08 14.63 -15.91
C ASN A 232 4.18 15.67 -15.72
N HIS A 233 4.33 16.17 -14.51
CA HIS A 233 5.30 17.21 -14.16
C HIS A 233 6.30 16.68 -13.13
N PHE A 234 7.57 16.65 -13.51
CA PHE A 234 8.68 16.26 -12.63
C PHE A 234 9.47 17.51 -12.26
N THR A 235 9.40 17.91 -10.99
CA THR A 235 10.00 19.17 -10.53
C THR A 235 10.86 18.96 -9.30
N ARG A 236 12.11 19.43 -9.34
CA ARG A 236 13.07 19.39 -8.22
C ARG A 236 13.25 18.00 -7.61
N ASN A 237 13.24 16.95 -8.41
CA ASN A 237 13.57 15.61 -7.93
C ASN A 237 15.09 15.40 -7.96
N TYR A 238 15.59 14.68 -6.99
CA TYR A 238 17.03 14.42 -6.87
C TYR A 238 17.35 12.96 -7.22
N PHE A 239 18.25 12.79 -8.20
CA PHE A 239 18.69 11.50 -8.71
C PHE A 239 20.15 11.25 -8.33
N PHE A 240 20.43 10.16 -7.60
CA PHE A 240 21.76 9.89 -7.09
C PHE A 240 22.15 8.41 -7.21
N SER A 241 23.25 8.12 -7.88
CA SER A 241 23.82 6.76 -8.00
C SER A 241 22.86 5.69 -8.50
N ASN A 242 21.91 6.03 -9.36
CA ASN A 242 21.05 5.06 -10.02
C ASN A 242 21.75 4.49 -11.26
N THR A 243 21.39 3.28 -11.69
CA THR A 243 21.98 2.69 -12.89
C THR A 243 21.41 3.35 -14.16
N LEU A 244 20.09 3.59 -14.20
CA LEU A 244 19.42 4.30 -15.28
C LEU A 244 18.37 5.24 -14.69
N ASP A 245 18.41 6.52 -15.03
CA ASP A 245 17.47 7.47 -14.45
C ASP A 245 16.12 7.50 -15.15
N LEU A 246 16.06 7.32 -16.46
CA LEU A 246 14.81 7.37 -17.20
C LEU A 246 14.77 6.32 -18.32
N GLY A 247 13.79 5.44 -18.29
CA GLY A 247 13.42 4.54 -19.37
C GLY A 247 12.03 4.88 -19.91
N VAL A 248 11.89 5.06 -21.21
CA VAL A 248 10.62 5.41 -21.86
C VAL A 248 10.29 4.39 -22.94
N GLU A 249 9.09 3.82 -22.87
CA GLU A 249 8.57 2.87 -23.84
C GLU A 249 7.13 3.25 -24.26
N GLY A 250 6.87 3.41 -25.55
CA GLY A 250 5.56 3.78 -26.09
C GLY A 250 5.30 5.28 -26.12
N ASN A 251 4.05 5.67 -26.31
CA ASN A 251 3.66 7.07 -26.46
C ASN A 251 3.54 7.76 -25.10
N THR A 252 4.40 8.75 -24.88
CA THR A 252 4.39 9.60 -23.70
C THR A 252 4.50 11.05 -24.15
N ASN A 253 3.44 11.84 -23.94
CA ASN A 253 3.39 13.23 -24.45
C ASN A 253 3.21 14.23 -23.30
N ASP A 254 3.66 15.45 -23.55
CA ASP A 254 3.45 16.62 -22.67
C ASP A 254 3.99 16.42 -21.23
N ASN A 255 4.92 15.52 -21.03
CA ASN A 255 5.61 15.37 -19.75
C ASN A 255 6.74 16.40 -19.66
N THR A 256 6.89 17.04 -18.51
CA THR A 256 7.91 18.06 -18.27
C THR A 256 8.86 17.67 -17.15
N PHE A 257 10.13 18.05 -17.30
CA PHE A 257 11.18 17.83 -16.32
C PHE A 257 11.88 19.17 -16.05
N ASP A 258 11.77 19.69 -14.82
CA ASP A 258 12.30 21.00 -14.45
C ASP A 258 13.05 20.94 -13.12
N GLY A 259 14.29 21.45 -13.14
CA GLY A 259 15.12 21.55 -11.94
C GLY A 259 15.47 20.23 -11.25
N ASN A 260 15.46 19.12 -12.02
CA ASN A 260 15.77 17.79 -11.49
C ASN A 260 17.27 17.50 -11.50
#